data_370cc4be4e6b8f877f4458c64208279d
#
_entry.id   370cc4be4e6b8f877f4458c64208279d
#
_cell.length_a   1.000
_cell.length_b   1.000
_cell.length_c   1.000
_cell.angle_alpha   90.00
_cell.angle_beta   90.00
_cell.angle_gamma   90.00
#
_symmetry.space_group_name_H-M   'P 1'
#
loop_
_entity.id
_entity.type
_entity.pdbx_description
1 polymer ?
#
loop_
_entity_poly.entity_id
_entity_poly.type
_entity_poly.pdbx_seq_one_letter_code
_entity_poly.pdbx_strand_id
1 'polypeptide(L)'
;MGRNKFDLIIPVVFKDYGMLSRVLRYVMKYIYPDNIYIITDTRFRKYLPKEAQRMRVVDENVLLPGLSFSRIRSLLKQSGNMDSRPGWYLQQFIKMGFALSDYSQNRYYLSWDADTIPLRKLDFFVDGKVMFAMKKEFHKPYFDTIKRILNISGFNEKSYIAEHMMFDKQIMADLIGRISSCGVRGEDWIEKIINAVEPGVSNGFSEFETYGSFCLNYYPLSYVERHLNTFRKG
;
A
#
# COMPACT_ATOMS: atom_id res chain seq x y z
N MET A 1 15.90 -23.97 -6.27
CA MET A 1 15.72 -22.81 -5.37
C MET A 1 14.31 -22.83 -4.82
N GLY A 2 14.12 -22.71 -3.50
CA GLY A 2 12.80 -22.67 -2.88
C GLY A 2 12.05 -21.41 -3.33
N ARG A 3 10.72 -21.49 -3.42
CA ARG A 3 9.84 -20.34 -3.71
C ARG A 3 10.00 -19.28 -2.60
N ASN A 4 10.13 -18.01 -2.98
CA ASN A 4 10.06 -16.91 -2.04
C ASN A 4 8.68 -16.89 -1.37
N LYS A 5 8.66 -16.93 -0.03
CA LYS A 5 7.44 -16.88 0.77
C LYS A 5 6.97 -15.45 0.92
N PHE A 6 5.67 -15.24 0.80
CA PHE A 6 5.05 -13.94 1.01
C PHE A 6 3.60 -14.07 1.43
N ASP A 7 3.13 -13.08 2.19
CA ASP A 7 1.74 -12.93 2.54
C ASP A 7 1.06 -11.96 1.57
N LEU A 8 -0.26 -11.99 1.49
CA LEU A 8 -1.05 -11.07 0.68
C LEU A 8 -2.00 -10.30 1.59
N ILE A 9 -2.06 -8.99 1.42
CA ILE A 9 -3.03 -8.12 2.09
C ILE A 9 -4.00 -7.52 1.09
N ILE A 10 -5.27 -7.49 1.45
CA ILE A 10 -6.33 -6.83 0.70
C ILE A 10 -7.06 -5.87 1.64
N PRO A 11 -6.67 -4.59 1.70
CA PRO A 11 -7.49 -3.58 2.34
C PRO A 11 -8.79 -3.41 1.54
N VAL A 12 -9.95 -3.53 2.20
CA VAL A 12 -11.24 -3.48 1.51
C VAL A 12 -12.29 -2.77 2.34
N VAL A 13 -13.03 -1.87 1.71
CA VAL A 13 -14.19 -1.19 2.31
C VAL A 13 -15.49 -1.91 1.95
N PHE A 14 -16.50 -1.76 2.78
CA PHE A 14 -17.80 -2.46 2.65
C PHE A 14 -18.41 -2.40 1.24
N LYS A 15 -18.33 -1.26 0.56
CA LYS A 15 -18.87 -1.08 -0.80
C LYS A 15 -18.25 -2.02 -1.85
N ASP A 16 -17.01 -2.49 -1.63
CA ASP A 16 -16.24 -3.30 -2.57
C ASP A 16 -16.34 -4.81 -2.28
N TYR A 17 -17.10 -5.23 -1.24
CA TYR A 17 -17.28 -6.64 -0.88
C TYR A 17 -17.89 -7.48 -2.01
N GLY A 18 -18.71 -6.87 -2.87
CA GLY A 18 -19.30 -7.57 -4.01
C GLY A 18 -18.28 -8.12 -5.02
N MET A 19 -17.12 -7.46 -5.15
CA MET A 19 -16.03 -7.92 -6.02
C MET A 19 -15.08 -8.91 -5.34
N LEU A 20 -14.98 -8.87 -4.02
CA LEU A 20 -13.97 -9.57 -3.24
C LEU A 20 -13.98 -11.09 -3.46
N SER A 21 -15.15 -11.72 -3.54
CA SER A 21 -15.27 -13.18 -3.82
C SER A 21 -14.59 -13.55 -5.14
N ARG A 22 -14.81 -12.75 -6.19
CA ARG A 22 -14.21 -12.96 -7.50
C ARG A 22 -12.69 -12.74 -7.44
N VAL A 23 -12.25 -11.65 -6.82
CA VAL A 23 -10.82 -11.34 -6.65
C VAL A 23 -10.11 -12.49 -5.93
N LEU A 24 -10.64 -12.95 -4.79
CA LEU A 24 -10.03 -14.04 -4.02
C LEU A 24 -9.91 -15.35 -4.82
N ARG A 25 -10.96 -15.71 -5.58
CA ARG A 25 -10.93 -16.91 -6.44
C ARG A 25 -9.75 -16.86 -7.42
N TYR A 26 -9.53 -15.72 -8.07
CA TYR A 26 -8.47 -15.57 -9.05
C TYR A 26 -7.09 -15.36 -8.40
N VAL A 27 -7.02 -14.69 -7.26
CA VAL A 27 -5.79 -14.58 -6.46
C VAL A 27 -5.31 -15.97 -6.04
N MET A 28 -6.17 -16.81 -5.48
CA MET A 28 -5.82 -18.19 -5.10
C MET A 28 -5.40 -19.02 -6.31
N LYS A 29 -5.98 -18.78 -7.49
CA LYS A 29 -5.64 -19.51 -8.71
C LYS A 29 -4.30 -19.10 -9.32
N TYR A 30 -3.89 -17.84 -9.22
CA TYR A 30 -2.79 -17.31 -10.00
C TYR A 30 -1.63 -16.70 -9.20
N ILE A 31 -1.84 -16.37 -7.92
CA ILE A 31 -0.85 -15.66 -7.08
C ILE A 31 -0.18 -16.58 -6.07
N TYR A 32 -0.92 -17.47 -5.42
CA TYR A 32 -0.45 -18.46 -4.43
C TYR A 32 0.32 -17.85 -3.24
N PRO A 33 -0.25 -16.90 -2.47
CA PRO A 33 0.37 -16.41 -1.25
C PRO A 33 0.35 -17.48 -0.15
N ASP A 34 1.23 -17.35 0.85
CA ASP A 34 1.24 -18.25 2.02
C ASP A 34 0.04 -17.99 2.94
N ASN A 35 -0.31 -16.71 3.16
CA ASN A 35 -1.49 -16.29 3.89
C ASN A 35 -2.17 -15.14 3.17
N ILE A 36 -3.50 -15.00 3.37
CA ILE A 36 -4.29 -13.88 2.88
C ILE A 36 -4.91 -13.16 4.08
N TYR A 37 -4.66 -11.87 4.17
CA TYR A 37 -5.23 -10.98 5.18
C TYR A 37 -6.23 -10.03 4.53
N ILE A 38 -7.48 -10.10 4.96
CA ILE A 38 -8.53 -9.15 4.60
C ILE A 38 -8.55 -8.08 5.68
N ILE A 39 -8.18 -6.86 5.33
CA ILE A 39 -8.11 -5.74 6.29
C ILE A 39 -9.31 -4.84 6.04
N THR A 40 -10.18 -4.72 7.03
CA THR A 40 -11.46 -4.02 6.89
C THR A 40 -12.02 -3.62 8.25
N ASP A 41 -13.05 -2.78 8.26
CA ASP A 41 -13.83 -2.50 9.46
C ASP A 41 -14.63 -3.74 9.86
N THR A 42 -14.26 -4.35 10.99
CA THR A 42 -14.86 -5.62 11.44
C THR A 42 -16.32 -5.51 11.86
N ARG A 43 -16.87 -4.30 12.02
CA ARG A 43 -18.33 -4.09 12.19
C ARG A 43 -19.10 -4.63 10.98
N PHE A 44 -18.51 -4.66 9.81
CA PHE A 44 -19.09 -5.19 8.57
C PHE A 44 -18.70 -6.64 8.26
N ARG A 45 -17.93 -7.32 9.14
CA ARG A 45 -17.42 -8.69 8.92
C ARG A 45 -18.52 -9.70 8.52
N LYS A 46 -19.72 -9.58 9.07
CA LYS A 46 -20.85 -10.48 8.75
C LYS A 46 -21.30 -10.42 7.28
N TYR A 47 -20.96 -9.33 6.57
CA TYR A 47 -21.32 -9.14 5.17
C TYR A 47 -20.18 -9.55 4.21
N LEU A 48 -19.02 -9.95 4.73
CA LEU A 48 -17.96 -10.50 3.90
C LEU A 48 -18.43 -11.76 3.18
N PRO A 49 -18.02 -11.98 1.91
CA PRO A 49 -18.27 -13.24 1.23
C PRO A 49 -17.63 -14.41 1.99
N LYS A 50 -18.24 -15.60 1.85
CA LYS A 50 -17.82 -16.81 2.59
C LYS A 50 -16.34 -17.15 2.40
N GLU A 51 -15.82 -16.93 1.21
CA GLU A 51 -14.39 -17.12 0.92
C GLU A 51 -13.51 -16.20 1.77
N ALA A 52 -13.87 -14.92 1.85
CA ALA A 52 -13.15 -13.94 2.66
C ALA A 52 -13.24 -14.23 4.17
N GLN A 53 -14.39 -14.74 4.66
CA GLN A 53 -14.55 -15.13 6.06
C GLN A 53 -13.61 -16.26 6.49
N ARG A 54 -13.12 -17.08 5.55
CA ARG A 54 -12.16 -18.17 5.78
C ARG A 54 -10.70 -17.69 5.81
N MET A 55 -10.45 -16.46 5.40
CA MET A 55 -9.13 -15.83 5.44
C MET A 55 -8.88 -15.20 6.82
N ARG A 56 -7.68 -14.66 7.03
CA ARG A 56 -7.35 -13.90 8.23
C ARG A 56 -7.97 -12.51 8.13
N VAL A 57 -9.07 -12.27 8.82
CA VAL A 57 -9.74 -10.96 8.85
C VAL A 57 -9.16 -10.13 9.98
N VAL A 58 -8.61 -8.98 9.62
CA VAL A 58 -7.98 -8.01 10.55
C VAL A 58 -8.80 -6.73 10.58
N ASP A 59 -9.04 -6.20 11.77
CA ASP A 59 -9.68 -4.89 11.91
C ASP A 59 -8.72 -3.77 11.51
N GLU A 60 -9.14 -2.93 10.60
CA GLU A 60 -8.34 -1.78 10.13
C GLU A 60 -8.03 -0.76 11.25
N ASN A 61 -8.85 -0.73 12.31
CA ASN A 61 -8.69 0.20 13.42
C ASN A 61 -7.76 -0.29 14.53
N VAL A 62 -7.35 -1.56 14.50
CA VAL A 62 -6.42 -2.16 15.48
C VAL A 62 -5.15 -2.73 14.85
N LEU A 63 -4.99 -2.56 13.55
CA LEU A 63 -3.80 -3.01 12.82
C LEU A 63 -2.51 -2.43 13.42
N LEU A 64 -2.53 -1.15 13.75
CA LEU A 64 -1.47 -0.43 14.44
C LEU A 64 -2.06 0.57 15.45
N PRO A 65 -1.37 0.78 16.58
CA PRO A 65 -1.72 1.86 17.48
C PRO A 65 -1.75 3.22 16.74
N GLY A 66 -2.82 3.97 16.93
CA GLY A 66 -2.99 5.28 16.33
C GLY A 66 -3.41 5.29 14.84
N LEU A 67 -3.54 4.15 14.17
CA LEU A 67 -4.08 4.08 12.82
C LEU A 67 -5.59 3.81 12.88
N SER A 68 -6.40 4.80 12.54
CA SER A 68 -7.85 4.65 12.45
C SER A 68 -8.47 5.67 11.50
N PHE A 69 -9.63 5.34 10.95
CA PHE A 69 -10.37 6.25 10.06
C PHE A 69 -10.67 7.61 10.71
N SER A 70 -11.08 7.61 11.98
CA SER A 70 -11.41 8.84 12.71
C SER A 70 -10.21 9.75 12.89
N ARG A 71 -9.04 9.19 13.22
CA ARG A 71 -7.79 9.95 13.35
C ARG A 71 -7.36 10.52 12.01
N ILE A 72 -7.33 9.72 10.95
CA ILE A 72 -6.95 10.19 9.61
C ILE A 72 -7.83 11.34 9.16
N ARG A 73 -9.15 11.21 9.33
CA ARG A 73 -10.11 12.29 9.02
C ARG A 73 -9.82 13.58 9.80
N SER A 74 -9.49 13.44 11.09
CA SER A 74 -9.15 14.60 11.94
C SER A 74 -7.87 15.30 11.47
N LEU A 75 -6.82 14.53 11.20
CA LEU A 75 -5.53 15.06 10.72
C LEU A 75 -5.66 15.76 9.36
N LEU A 76 -6.39 15.18 8.41
CA LEU A 76 -6.65 15.81 7.11
C LEU A 76 -7.40 17.14 7.26
N LYS A 77 -8.37 17.20 8.17
CA LYS A 77 -9.08 18.45 8.46
C LYS A 77 -8.15 19.51 9.05
N GLN A 78 -7.29 19.13 9.99
CA GLN A 78 -6.34 20.05 10.65
C GLN A 78 -5.25 20.57 9.70
N SER A 79 -4.83 19.75 8.74
CA SER A 79 -3.82 20.13 7.73
C SER A 79 -4.36 20.97 6.58
N GLY A 80 -5.65 21.33 6.58
CA GLY A 80 -6.27 22.08 5.48
C GLY A 80 -6.67 21.23 4.27
N ASN A 81 -6.64 19.90 4.39
CA ASN A 81 -7.01 18.96 3.31
C ASN A 81 -8.43 18.41 3.50
N MET A 82 -9.40 19.29 3.75
CA MET A 82 -10.77 18.92 4.11
C MET A 82 -11.51 18.10 3.04
N ASP A 83 -11.21 18.35 1.76
CA ASP A 83 -11.81 17.64 0.62
C ASP A 83 -11.11 16.31 0.28
N SER A 84 -10.10 15.96 1.07
CA SER A 84 -9.39 14.69 0.91
C SER A 84 -10.27 13.50 1.29
N ARG A 85 -9.99 12.36 0.69
CA ARG A 85 -10.70 11.09 0.89
C ARG A 85 -10.06 10.28 2.04
N PRO A 86 -10.55 10.40 3.31
CA PRO A 86 -9.90 9.77 4.47
C PRO A 86 -9.73 8.25 4.32
N GLY A 87 -10.72 7.57 3.72
CA GLY A 87 -10.64 6.13 3.47
C GLY A 87 -9.53 5.75 2.48
N TRP A 88 -9.25 6.59 1.49
CA TRP A 88 -8.15 6.37 0.56
C TRP A 88 -6.79 6.55 1.23
N TYR A 89 -6.62 7.55 2.09
CA TYR A 89 -5.42 7.71 2.90
C TYR A 89 -5.25 6.57 3.91
N LEU A 90 -6.34 6.16 4.57
CA LEU A 90 -6.30 5.03 5.50
C LEU A 90 -5.79 3.75 4.82
N GLN A 91 -6.30 3.42 3.61
CA GLN A 91 -5.83 2.26 2.87
C GLN A 91 -4.33 2.30 2.57
N GLN A 92 -3.79 3.46 2.22
CA GLN A 92 -2.36 3.61 1.98
C GLN A 92 -1.54 3.41 3.26
N PHE A 93 -1.98 3.99 4.38
CA PHE A 93 -1.31 3.80 5.66
C PHE A 93 -1.44 2.36 6.20
N ILE A 94 -2.55 1.68 5.93
CA ILE A 94 -2.69 0.24 6.19
C ILE A 94 -1.65 -0.55 5.41
N LYS A 95 -1.49 -0.27 4.11
CA LYS A 95 -0.52 -0.96 3.24
C LYS A 95 0.92 -0.77 3.74
N MET A 96 1.29 0.42 4.18
CA MET A 96 2.61 0.67 4.79
C MET A 96 2.73 0.07 6.19
N GLY A 97 1.76 0.35 7.04
CA GLY A 97 1.76 -0.02 8.46
C GLY A 97 1.71 -1.51 8.71
N PHE A 98 1.22 -2.32 7.76
CA PHE A 98 1.26 -3.78 7.87
C PHE A 98 2.68 -4.32 8.10
N ALA A 99 3.70 -3.64 7.59
CA ALA A 99 5.10 -3.99 7.82
C ALA A 99 5.51 -3.96 9.30
N LEU A 100 4.89 -3.09 10.09
CA LEU A 100 5.17 -2.90 11.53
C LEU A 100 4.29 -3.76 12.43
N SER A 101 3.31 -4.47 11.86
CA SER A 101 2.40 -5.31 12.61
C SER A 101 2.97 -6.71 12.85
N ASP A 102 2.44 -7.39 13.89
CA ASP A 102 2.79 -8.77 14.23
C ASP A 102 2.02 -9.82 13.40
N TYR A 103 1.16 -9.38 12.48
CA TYR A 103 0.31 -10.29 11.70
C TYR A 103 1.12 -11.12 10.70
N SER A 104 2.03 -10.51 9.94
CA SER A 104 2.85 -11.21 8.96
C SER A 104 4.11 -11.82 9.58
N GLN A 105 4.34 -13.10 9.32
CA GLN A 105 5.57 -13.81 9.68
C GLN A 105 6.57 -13.86 8.52
N ASN A 106 6.14 -13.54 7.30
CA ASN A 106 6.99 -13.50 6.13
C ASN A 106 7.73 -12.16 5.99
N ARG A 107 8.92 -12.18 5.39
CA ARG A 107 9.69 -10.98 5.05
C ARG A 107 8.94 -10.12 4.03
N TYR A 108 8.26 -10.75 3.09
CA TYR A 108 7.57 -10.06 2.00
C TYR A 108 6.06 -10.14 2.18
N TYR A 109 5.37 -9.07 1.79
CA TYR A 109 3.93 -9.08 1.63
C TYR A 109 3.51 -8.34 0.37
N LEU A 110 2.53 -8.89 -0.32
CA LEU A 110 1.93 -8.33 -1.53
C LEU A 110 0.69 -7.54 -1.13
N SER A 111 0.67 -6.24 -1.39
CA SER A 111 -0.56 -5.45 -1.36
C SER A 111 -1.32 -5.65 -2.67
N TRP A 112 -2.61 -5.90 -2.58
CA TRP A 112 -3.48 -6.14 -3.73
C TRP A 112 -4.78 -5.35 -3.59
N ASP A 113 -5.17 -4.63 -4.64
CA ASP A 113 -6.41 -3.85 -4.62
C ASP A 113 -7.64 -4.76 -4.75
N ALA A 114 -8.67 -4.49 -3.94
CA ALA A 114 -9.85 -5.35 -3.77
C ALA A 114 -10.74 -5.45 -5.03
N ASP A 115 -10.51 -4.61 -6.03
CA ASP A 115 -11.23 -4.56 -7.32
C ASP A 115 -10.41 -5.09 -8.50
N THR A 116 -9.21 -5.59 -8.26
CA THR A 116 -8.28 -6.06 -9.28
C THR A 116 -8.29 -7.58 -9.42
N ILE A 117 -8.55 -8.10 -10.62
CA ILE A 117 -8.60 -9.52 -10.93
C ILE A 117 -7.35 -9.93 -11.71
N PRO A 118 -6.48 -10.81 -11.17
CA PRO A 118 -5.37 -11.35 -11.95
C PRO A 118 -5.91 -12.31 -13.02
N LEU A 119 -5.52 -12.10 -14.27
CA LEU A 119 -6.01 -12.91 -15.40
C LEU A 119 -5.08 -14.09 -15.75
N ARG A 120 -3.87 -14.10 -15.20
CA ARG A 120 -2.86 -15.14 -15.42
C ARG A 120 -1.92 -15.23 -14.21
N LYS A 121 -1.11 -16.27 -14.16
CA LYS A 121 -0.03 -16.38 -13.18
C LYS A 121 0.90 -15.17 -13.27
N LEU A 122 1.23 -14.60 -12.12
CA LEU A 122 2.18 -13.52 -11.99
C LEU A 122 3.33 -13.97 -11.08
N ASP A 123 4.54 -13.73 -11.53
CA ASP A 123 5.73 -13.90 -10.72
C ASP A 123 6.11 -12.53 -10.13
N PHE A 124 6.50 -12.50 -8.86
CA PHE A 124 6.85 -11.27 -8.13
C PHE A 124 8.33 -11.21 -7.80
N PHE A 125 9.08 -12.22 -8.18
CA PHE A 125 10.52 -12.30 -7.94
C PHE A 125 11.25 -12.83 -9.18
N VAL A 126 12.42 -12.28 -9.43
CA VAL A 126 13.39 -12.78 -10.40
C VAL A 126 14.79 -12.66 -9.81
N ASP A 127 15.56 -13.71 -9.83
CA ASP A 127 16.93 -13.77 -9.28
C ASP A 127 17.05 -13.21 -7.84
N GLY A 128 16.04 -13.52 -7.02
CA GLY A 128 15.95 -13.05 -5.63
C GLY A 128 15.52 -11.60 -5.43
N LYS A 129 15.30 -10.84 -6.50
CA LYS A 129 14.84 -9.44 -6.45
C LYS A 129 13.33 -9.36 -6.65
N VAL A 130 12.72 -8.37 -5.99
CA VAL A 130 11.30 -8.05 -6.15
C VAL A 130 11.06 -7.42 -7.52
N MET A 131 9.93 -7.73 -8.16
CA MET A 131 9.52 -7.14 -9.44
C MET A 131 8.50 -6.03 -9.20
N PHE A 132 8.83 -4.79 -9.55
CA PHE A 132 7.91 -3.65 -9.49
C PHE A 132 7.23 -3.43 -10.85
N ALA A 133 5.91 -3.30 -10.84
CA ALA A 133 5.18 -2.80 -12.00
C ALA A 133 5.48 -1.32 -12.19
N MET A 134 5.86 -0.95 -13.41
CA MET A 134 6.19 0.43 -13.77
C MET A 134 5.25 0.92 -14.88
N LYS A 135 4.83 2.18 -14.76
CA LYS A 135 4.05 2.91 -15.76
C LYS A 135 4.76 4.21 -16.15
N LYS A 136 4.35 4.77 -17.28
CA LYS A 136 4.76 6.12 -17.70
C LYS A 136 3.66 7.10 -17.27
N GLU A 137 3.67 7.47 -16.02
CA GLU A 137 2.75 8.46 -15.46
C GLU A 137 3.57 9.41 -14.57
N PHE A 138 3.12 10.63 -14.40
CA PHE A 138 3.76 11.59 -13.51
C PHE A 138 2.68 12.40 -12.80
N HIS A 139 2.54 12.20 -11.49
CA HIS A 139 1.64 12.98 -10.67
C HIS A 139 2.46 13.84 -9.69
N LYS A 140 2.74 15.07 -10.11
CA LYS A 140 3.62 16.00 -9.38
C LYS A 140 3.36 16.07 -7.87
N PRO A 141 2.10 16.13 -7.36
CA PRO A 141 1.87 16.22 -5.91
C PRO A 141 2.48 15.08 -5.10
N TYR A 142 2.54 13.85 -5.64
CA TYR A 142 3.19 12.74 -4.94
C TYR A 142 4.68 13.00 -4.75
N PHE A 143 5.36 13.47 -5.80
CA PHE A 143 6.79 13.75 -5.76
C PHE A 143 7.14 14.97 -4.90
N ASP A 144 6.27 15.98 -4.86
CA ASP A 144 6.41 17.12 -3.95
C ASP A 144 6.36 16.65 -2.48
N THR A 145 5.44 15.76 -2.15
CA THR A 145 5.33 15.16 -0.81
C THR A 145 6.55 14.29 -0.49
N ILE A 146 6.98 13.42 -1.42
CA ILE A 146 8.19 12.58 -1.25
C ILE A 146 9.43 13.44 -1.00
N LYS A 147 9.59 14.54 -1.75
CA LYS A 147 10.70 15.49 -1.54
C LYS A 147 10.68 16.07 -0.12
N ARG A 148 9.50 16.43 0.40
CA ARG A 148 9.37 17.02 1.75
C ARG A 148 9.68 16.00 2.86
N ILE A 149 9.25 14.75 2.72
CA ILE A 149 9.42 13.74 3.78
C ILE A 149 10.73 12.95 3.71
N LEU A 150 11.35 12.82 2.52
CA LEU A 150 12.53 11.99 2.30
C LEU A 150 13.73 12.75 1.74
N ASN A 151 13.55 14.02 1.35
CA ASN A 151 14.57 14.83 0.64
C ASN A 151 15.08 14.16 -0.65
N ILE A 152 14.24 13.38 -1.33
CA ILE A 152 14.53 12.76 -2.62
C ILE A 152 14.07 13.73 -3.72
N SER A 153 14.89 13.89 -4.75
CA SER A 153 14.62 14.72 -5.94
C SER A 153 15.17 14.04 -7.19
N GLY A 154 14.92 14.62 -8.37
CA GLY A 154 15.39 14.05 -9.62
C GLY A 154 14.54 12.89 -10.12
N PHE A 155 13.25 12.95 -9.87
CA PHE A 155 12.29 11.93 -10.33
C PHE A 155 12.28 11.85 -11.86
N ASN A 156 12.36 10.64 -12.39
CA ASN A 156 12.18 10.34 -13.79
C ASN A 156 10.67 10.29 -14.12
N GLU A 157 10.33 10.25 -15.42
CA GLU A 157 8.94 10.06 -15.91
C GLU A 157 8.42 8.63 -15.68
N LYS A 158 8.82 8.01 -14.57
CA LYS A 158 8.41 6.66 -14.16
C LYS A 158 7.52 6.75 -12.94
N SER A 159 6.48 5.94 -12.91
CA SER A 159 5.59 5.79 -11.77
C SER A 159 5.47 4.34 -11.36
N TYR A 160 5.45 4.11 -10.07
CA TYR A 160 5.22 2.79 -9.47
C TYR A 160 3.77 2.57 -9.08
N ILE A 161 2.85 3.47 -9.47
CA ILE A 161 1.42 3.33 -9.20
C ILE A 161 0.88 2.17 -10.03
N ALA A 162 0.43 1.15 -9.32
CA ALA A 162 -0.14 -0.06 -9.89
C ALA A 162 -1.29 -0.56 -8.99
N GLU A 163 -1.93 -1.62 -9.41
CA GLU A 163 -3.01 -2.26 -8.67
C GLU A 163 -2.48 -3.22 -7.58
N HIS A 164 -1.16 -3.35 -7.50
CA HIS A 164 -0.48 -4.20 -6.51
C HIS A 164 1.01 -3.83 -6.40
N MET A 165 1.59 -4.07 -5.23
CA MET A 165 3.04 -3.94 -5.01
C MET A 165 3.51 -4.96 -3.97
N MET A 166 4.65 -5.59 -4.25
CA MET A 166 5.35 -6.42 -3.28
C MET A 166 6.24 -5.54 -2.40
N PHE A 167 6.05 -5.62 -1.11
CA PHE A 167 6.83 -4.91 -0.10
C PHE A 167 7.78 -5.86 0.63
N ASP A 168 8.99 -5.38 0.92
CA ASP A 168 9.89 -5.97 1.91
C ASP A 168 9.66 -5.24 3.24
N LYS A 169 9.33 -5.99 4.30
CA LYS A 169 9.05 -5.42 5.63
C LYS A 169 10.20 -4.61 6.19
N GLN A 170 11.44 -5.06 5.97
CA GLN A 170 12.62 -4.38 6.49
C GLN A 170 12.82 -3.03 5.78
N ILE A 171 12.69 -3.01 4.45
CA ILE A 171 12.80 -1.77 3.67
C ILE A 171 11.66 -0.81 4.02
N MET A 172 10.42 -1.32 4.19
CA MET A 172 9.28 -0.50 4.61
C MET A 172 9.48 0.08 6.01
N ALA A 173 10.02 -0.70 6.95
CA ALA A 173 10.34 -0.22 8.29
C ALA A 173 11.43 0.88 8.27
N ASP A 174 12.47 0.76 7.43
CA ASP A 174 13.46 1.81 7.23
C ASP A 174 12.83 3.08 6.63
N LEU A 175 11.98 2.94 5.60
CA LEU A 175 11.23 4.05 5.02
C LEU A 175 10.42 4.79 6.10
N ILE A 176 9.62 4.07 6.89
CA ILE A 176 8.80 4.65 7.96
C ILE A 176 9.68 5.31 9.02
N GLY A 177 10.81 4.69 9.39
CA GLY A 177 11.78 5.26 10.33
C GLY A 177 12.36 6.60 9.86
N ARG A 178 12.70 6.72 8.57
CA ARG A 178 13.19 7.98 7.98
C ARG A 178 12.11 9.05 7.94
N ILE A 179 10.88 8.69 7.59
CA ILE A 179 9.75 9.63 7.65
C ILE A 179 9.52 10.09 9.09
N SER A 180 9.57 9.18 10.07
CA SER A 180 9.43 9.51 11.49
C SER A 180 10.49 10.52 11.97
N SER A 181 11.69 10.45 11.39
CA SER A 181 12.83 11.31 11.74
C SER A 181 12.95 12.59 10.89
N CYS A 182 12.10 12.77 9.87
CA CYS A 182 12.18 13.95 9.00
C CYS A 182 11.76 15.24 9.73
N GLY A 183 12.17 16.39 9.18
CA GLY A 183 11.89 17.71 9.76
C GLY A 183 10.44 18.20 9.61
N VAL A 184 9.56 17.44 8.97
CA VAL A 184 8.13 17.78 8.85
C VAL A 184 7.48 17.67 10.24
N ARG A 185 6.63 18.67 10.59
CA ARG A 185 5.90 18.67 11.86
C ARG A 185 4.94 17.49 11.93
N GLY A 186 4.86 16.83 13.08
CA GLY A 186 3.95 15.73 13.39
C GLY A 186 4.50 14.83 14.50
N GLU A 187 3.61 14.18 15.24
CA GLU A 187 3.96 13.29 16.34
C GLU A 187 4.47 11.93 15.86
N ASP A 188 3.94 11.46 14.72
CA ASP A 188 4.35 10.20 14.10
C ASP A 188 4.43 10.32 12.56
N TRP A 189 4.85 9.23 11.91
CA TRP A 189 5.03 9.17 10.47
C TRP A 189 3.73 9.45 9.68
N ILE A 190 2.55 9.08 10.20
CA ILE A 190 1.25 9.31 9.57
C ILE A 190 0.95 10.80 9.52
N GLU A 191 1.07 11.48 10.66
CA GLU A 191 0.83 12.92 10.76
C GLU A 191 1.84 13.70 9.92
N LYS A 192 3.12 13.28 9.93
CA LYS A 192 4.16 13.90 9.09
C LYS A 192 3.85 13.79 7.60
N ILE A 193 3.40 12.63 7.12
CA ILE A 193 2.98 12.48 5.72
C ILE A 193 1.81 13.41 5.41
N ILE A 194 0.78 13.43 6.24
CA ILE A 194 -0.40 14.28 6.02
C ILE A 194 0.00 15.77 6.00
N ASN A 195 0.86 16.20 6.92
CA ASN A 195 1.33 17.59 6.99
C ASN A 195 2.33 17.96 5.87
N ALA A 196 2.93 16.97 5.22
CA ALA A 196 3.77 17.18 4.04
C ALA A 196 2.96 17.37 2.75
N VAL A 197 1.71 16.93 2.71
CA VAL A 197 0.81 17.18 1.58
C VAL A 197 0.45 18.65 1.53
N GLU A 198 0.50 19.24 0.33
CA GLU A 198 0.13 20.64 0.15
C GLU A 198 -1.35 20.87 0.46
N PRO A 199 -1.70 21.91 1.25
CA PRO A 199 -3.09 22.23 1.56
C PRO A 199 -3.94 22.38 0.29
N GLY A 200 -5.15 21.80 0.30
CA GLY A 200 -6.07 21.82 -0.85
C GLY A 200 -5.79 20.73 -1.91
N VAL A 201 -4.74 19.93 -1.75
CA VAL A 201 -4.44 18.82 -2.65
C VAL A 201 -5.05 17.52 -2.11
N SER A 202 -6.14 17.07 -2.69
CA SER A 202 -6.91 15.91 -2.18
C SER A 202 -6.21 14.55 -2.32
N ASN A 203 -5.27 14.42 -3.27
CA ASN A 203 -4.53 13.20 -3.60
C ASN A 203 -3.02 13.48 -3.68
N GLY A 204 -2.45 14.00 -2.59
CA GLY A 204 -1.04 14.43 -2.55
C GLY A 204 -0.04 13.36 -2.10
N PHE A 205 -0.47 12.14 -1.82
CA PHE A 205 0.40 11.06 -1.33
C PHE A 205 0.07 9.74 -2.03
N SER A 206 1.08 8.92 -2.30
CA SER A 206 0.95 7.54 -2.74
C SER A 206 2.01 6.68 -2.07
N GLU A 207 1.57 5.61 -1.39
CA GLU A 207 2.43 4.64 -0.73
C GLU A 207 3.30 3.87 -1.74
N PHE A 208 2.74 3.53 -2.90
CA PHE A 208 3.46 2.81 -3.95
C PHE A 208 4.55 3.69 -4.57
N GLU A 209 4.22 4.95 -4.89
CA GLU A 209 5.20 5.90 -5.43
C GLU A 209 6.30 6.21 -4.42
N THR A 210 5.92 6.40 -3.15
CA THR A 210 6.87 6.69 -2.07
C THR A 210 7.82 5.52 -1.83
N TYR A 211 7.29 4.29 -1.74
CA TYR A 211 8.11 3.10 -1.56
C TYR A 211 9.01 2.81 -2.77
N GLY A 212 8.48 2.91 -3.98
CA GLY A 212 9.24 2.72 -5.21
C GLY A 212 10.38 3.74 -5.35
N SER A 213 10.09 5.03 -5.12
CA SER A 213 11.10 6.09 -5.11
C SER A 213 12.16 5.88 -4.02
N PHE A 214 11.74 5.40 -2.85
CA PHE A 214 12.67 5.07 -1.77
C PHE A 214 13.61 3.92 -2.15
N CYS A 215 13.07 2.84 -2.73
CA CYS A 215 13.86 1.71 -3.20
C CYS A 215 14.84 2.13 -4.30
N LEU A 216 14.42 2.97 -5.25
CA LEU A 216 15.29 3.49 -6.30
C LEU A 216 16.51 4.20 -5.74
N ASN A 217 16.33 4.98 -4.68
CA ASN A 217 17.40 5.81 -4.11
C ASN A 217 18.30 5.08 -3.11
N TYR A 218 17.74 4.19 -2.29
CA TYR A 218 18.46 3.59 -1.17
C TYR A 218 18.69 2.08 -1.32
N TYR A 219 17.91 1.40 -2.16
CA TYR A 219 17.95 -0.05 -2.35
C TYR A 219 17.92 -0.46 -3.84
N PRO A 220 18.73 0.16 -4.74
CA PRO A 220 18.62 -0.04 -6.19
C PRO A 220 18.86 -1.49 -6.64
N LEU A 221 19.51 -2.30 -5.80
CA LEU A 221 19.78 -3.71 -6.12
C LEU A 221 18.69 -4.68 -5.61
N SER A 222 17.70 -4.20 -4.86
CA SER A 222 16.67 -5.05 -4.24
C SER A 222 15.50 -5.39 -5.16
N TYR A 223 15.35 -4.71 -6.29
CA TYR A 223 14.22 -4.87 -7.20
C TYR A 223 14.63 -4.78 -8.67
N VAL A 224 13.70 -5.18 -9.52
CA VAL A 224 13.74 -4.97 -10.96
C VAL A 224 12.41 -4.42 -11.45
N GLU A 225 12.44 -3.65 -12.51
CA GLU A 225 11.25 -3.06 -13.11
C GLU A 225 10.65 -4.01 -14.17
N ARG A 226 9.32 -4.03 -14.25
CA ARG A 226 8.60 -4.73 -15.32
C ARG A 226 7.43 -3.91 -15.82
N HIS A 227 7.05 -4.13 -17.05
CA HIS A 227 5.80 -3.63 -17.61
C HIS A 227 4.70 -4.68 -17.47
N LEU A 228 3.55 -4.28 -16.94
CA LEU A 228 2.34 -5.09 -16.89
C LEU A 228 1.21 -4.39 -17.64
N ASN A 229 0.54 -5.15 -18.49
CA ASN A 229 -0.69 -4.67 -19.09
C ASN A 229 -1.83 -4.79 -18.08
N THR A 230 -2.43 -3.67 -17.74
CA THR A 230 -3.64 -3.60 -16.93
C THR A 230 -4.82 -3.13 -17.80
N PHE A 231 -5.94 -3.82 -17.66
CA PHE A 231 -7.17 -3.47 -18.40
C PHE A 231 -8.11 -2.81 -17.40
N ARG A 232 -8.37 -1.52 -17.59
CA ARG A 232 -9.42 -0.81 -16.86
C ARG A 232 -10.70 -0.89 -17.68
N LYS A 233 -11.85 -1.09 -17.03
CA LYS A 233 -13.13 -0.83 -17.66
C LYS A 233 -13.16 0.65 -18.01
N GLY A 234 -13.29 0.96 -19.31
CA GLY A 234 -13.60 2.29 -19.78
C GLY A 234 -15.02 2.70 -19.40
#